data_a4c1b3d71d537a37636dca2b1d0da92b
#
_entry.id   a4c1b3d71d537a37636dca2b1d0da92b
#
_cell.length_a   1.000
_cell.length_b   1.000
_cell.length_c   1.000
_cell.angle_alpha   90.00
_cell.angle_beta   90.00
_cell.angle_gamma   90.00
#
_symmetry.space_group_name_H-M   'P 1'
#
loop_
_entity.id
_entity.type
_entity.pdbx_description
1 polymer ?
#
loop_
_entity_poly.entity_id
_entity_poly.type
_entity_poly.pdbx_seq_one_letter_code
_entity_poly.pdbx_strand_id
1 'polypeptide(L)'
;VMNTVPGADVLVIDDNSPDGTGDWCDERAAADPRLHCLHRAGKQGLGTAIIAGIRYGIAQGYDHVLNMDADYSHHPRYIPALIAGMQDDGGPGHDVMIGSRYVPGGGIEGWPFMRHLMSRTVNLYARVLLGLPCQDCSGAFRCYRTEVLRRLDLDSVRSRGYSFQEEILWLLKRAGARFGEAPIVFKDRERGQSKIHAGEALSALWIIFRLGVKNWLVTLRKVVPASST
;
A
#
# COMPACT_ATOMS: atom_id res chain seq x y z
N VAL A 1 5.18 6.94 15.57
CA VAL A 1 5.15 5.48 15.31
C VAL A 1 5.78 4.76 16.50
N MET A 2 7.04 4.97 16.80
CA MET A 2 7.83 4.21 17.79
C MET A 2 7.22 4.25 19.21
N ASN A 3 6.56 5.36 19.60
CA ASN A 3 5.84 5.44 20.88
C ASN A 3 4.50 4.66 20.84
N THR A 4 3.93 4.46 19.67
CA THR A 4 2.64 3.75 19.50
C THR A 4 2.85 2.24 19.41
N VAL A 5 3.99 1.83 18.84
CA VAL A 5 4.39 0.42 18.69
C VAL A 5 5.87 0.30 19.11
N PRO A 6 6.14 0.08 20.41
CA PRO A 6 7.50 0.07 20.91
C PRO A 6 8.45 -0.97 20.32
N GLY A 7 7.89 -2.09 19.80
CA GLY A 7 8.65 -3.16 19.15
C GLY A 7 8.82 -3.01 17.64
N ALA A 8 8.40 -1.88 17.06
CA ALA A 8 8.55 -1.64 15.63
C ALA A 8 9.81 -0.84 15.31
N ASP A 9 10.46 -1.23 14.24
CA ASP A 9 11.48 -0.40 13.58
C ASP A 9 10.84 0.49 12.53
N VAL A 10 11.45 1.64 12.26
CA VAL A 10 10.98 2.62 11.28
C VAL A 10 12.04 2.77 10.19
N LEU A 11 11.67 2.47 8.97
CA LEU A 11 12.50 2.74 7.79
C LEU A 11 11.99 3.99 7.08
N VAL A 12 12.80 5.02 7.03
CA VAL A 12 12.57 6.19 6.16
C VAL A 12 13.24 5.93 4.82
N ILE A 13 12.50 6.10 3.73
CA ILE A 13 13.03 5.98 2.37
C ILE A 13 13.15 7.39 1.80
N ASP A 14 14.37 7.85 1.67
CA ASP A 14 14.68 9.19 1.18
C ASP A 14 15.14 9.17 -0.28
N ASP A 15 14.45 9.93 -1.12
CA ASP A 15 14.71 10.06 -2.56
C ASP A 15 15.67 11.23 -2.87
N ASN A 16 16.71 11.38 -2.08
CA ASN A 16 17.66 12.50 -2.16
C ASN A 16 16.94 13.85 -2.00
N SER A 17 16.21 13.98 -0.90
CA SER A 17 15.40 15.16 -0.60
C SER A 17 16.30 16.39 -0.36
N PRO A 18 16.05 17.52 -1.05
CA PRO A 18 16.91 18.70 -0.97
C PRO A 18 16.71 19.51 0.32
N ASP A 19 15.76 19.12 1.16
CA ASP A 19 15.40 19.82 2.41
C ASP A 19 16.14 19.30 3.65
N GLY A 20 17.13 18.41 3.46
CA GLY A 20 17.92 17.82 4.55
C GLY A 20 17.25 16.67 5.28
N THR A 21 16.14 16.11 4.73
CA THR A 21 15.44 14.96 5.33
C THR A 21 16.39 13.78 5.53
N GLY A 22 17.26 13.49 4.55
CA GLY A 22 18.22 12.38 4.63
C GLY A 22 19.19 12.54 5.80
N ASP A 23 19.84 13.71 5.91
CA ASP A 23 20.80 14.03 6.99
C ASP A 23 20.13 13.95 8.35
N TRP A 24 18.91 14.49 8.47
CA TRP A 24 18.11 14.41 9.69
C TRP A 24 17.80 12.95 10.08
N CYS A 25 17.50 12.11 9.10
CA CYS A 25 17.28 10.68 9.36
C CYS A 25 18.53 9.98 9.86
N ASP A 26 19.69 10.27 9.28
CA ASP A 26 20.96 9.67 9.69
C ASP A 26 21.36 10.07 11.11
N GLU A 27 21.20 11.35 11.47
CA GLU A 27 21.43 11.83 12.84
C GLU A 27 20.52 11.09 13.85
N ARG A 28 19.25 10.88 13.50
CA ARG A 28 18.31 10.18 14.37
C ARG A 28 18.56 8.69 14.44
N ALA A 29 18.93 8.06 13.34
CA ALA A 29 19.33 6.65 13.29
C ALA A 29 20.57 6.36 14.16
N ALA A 30 21.51 7.30 14.22
CA ALA A 30 22.67 7.19 15.12
C ALA A 30 22.27 7.22 16.61
N ALA A 31 21.13 7.84 16.96
CA ALA A 31 20.65 7.97 18.34
C ALA A 31 19.63 6.87 18.74
N ASP A 32 18.89 6.30 17.80
CA ASP A 32 17.90 5.24 18.06
C ASP A 32 18.06 4.10 17.04
N PRO A 33 18.51 2.91 17.46
CA PRO A 33 18.78 1.78 16.59
C PRO A 33 17.54 1.23 15.87
N ARG A 34 16.33 1.66 16.26
CA ARG A 34 15.09 1.28 15.60
C ARG A 34 14.75 2.16 14.40
N LEU A 35 15.47 3.25 14.18
CA LEU A 35 15.29 4.11 13.02
C LEU A 35 16.36 3.79 11.98
N HIS A 36 15.92 3.58 10.76
CA HIS A 36 16.79 3.30 9.61
C HIS A 36 16.49 4.30 8.49
N CYS A 37 17.52 4.64 7.72
CA CYS A 37 17.39 5.43 6.51
C CYS A 37 17.84 4.64 5.29
N LEU A 38 17.03 4.63 4.25
CA LEU A 38 17.38 4.08 2.94
C LEU A 38 17.46 5.23 1.93
N HIS A 39 18.68 5.64 1.63
CA HIS A 39 18.94 6.67 0.63
C HIS A 39 18.84 6.10 -0.78
N ARG A 40 18.08 6.79 -1.64
CA ARG A 40 18.02 6.52 -3.06
C ARG A 40 18.57 7.70 -3.85
N ALA A 41 19.09 7.45 -5.05
CA ALA A 41 19.72 8.50 -5.86
C ALA A 41 18.78 9.64 -6.31
N GLY A 42 17.46 9.45 -6.16
CA GLY A 42 16.43 10.44 -6.51
C GLY A 42 15.07 9.82 -6.74
N LYS A 43 14.10 10.64 -7.09
CA LYS A 43 12.70 10.28 -7.29
C LYS A 43 12.51 9.33 -8.48
N GLN A 44 12.13 8.10 -8.21
CA GLN A 44 11.84 7.08 -9.22
C GLN A 44 10.37 6.64 -9.23
N GLY A 45 9.54 7.32 -8.44
CA GLY A 45 8.12 7.05 -8.25
C GLY A 45 7.80 6.31 -6.97
N LEU A 46 6.58 6.55 -6.45
CA LEU A 46 6.09 6.02 -5.17
C LEU A 46 6.19 4.49 -5.09
N GLY A 47 5.75 3.80 -6.14
CA GLY A 47 5.76 2.33 -6.19
C GLY A 47 7.16 1.74 -6.01
N THR A 48 8.19 2.35 -6.60
CA THR A 48 9.57 1.87 -6.46
C THR A 48 10.13 2.09 -5.05
N ALA A 49 9.69 3.16 -4.35
CA ALA A 49 10.04 3.39 -2.95
C ALA A 49 9.42 2.31 -2.06
N ILE A 50 8.14 2.03 -2.24
CA ILE A 50 7.45 1.00 -1.45
C ILE A 50 8.08 -0.38 -1.70
N ILE A 51 8.41 -0.73 -2.94
CA ILE A 51 9.12 -1.99 -3.26
C ILE A 51 10.47 -2.05 -2.54
N ALA A 52 11.23 -0.96 -2.51
CA ALA A 52 12.51 -0.92 -1.80
C ALA A 52 12.32 -1.18 -0.30
N GLY A 53 11.29 -0.58 0.33
CA GLY A 53 10.93 -0.84 1.72
C GLY A 53 10.48 -2.29 1.97
N ILE A 54 9.68 -2.87 1.08
CA ILE A 54 9.28 -4.28 1.14
C ILE A 54 10.51 -5.19 1.07
N ARG A 55 11.40 -4.96 0.12
CA ARG A 55 12.65 -5.74 -0.02
C ARG A 55 13.54 -5.63 1.22
N TYR A 56 13.67 -4.43 1.76
CA TYR A 56 14.39 -4.22 3.02
C TYR A 56 13.77 -5.05 4.14
N GLY A 57 12.45 -4.94 4.37
CA GLY A 57 11.76 -5.71 5.41
C GLY A 57 11.92 -7.23 5.25
N ILE A 58 11.85 -7.74 4.02
CA ILE A 58 12.09 -9.15 3.71
C ILE A 58 13.53 -9.57 4.02
N ALA A 59 14.51 -8.74 3.63
CA ALA A 59 15.94 -9.01 3.79
C ALA A 59 16.36 -9.00 5.28
N GLN A 60 15.77 -8.10 6.07
CA GLN A 60 16.03 -8.00 7.51
C GLN A 60 15.23 -9.05 8.34
N GLY A 61 14.36 -9.83 7.71
CA GLY A 61 13.65 -10.90 8.39
C GLY A 61 12.45 -10.46 9.23
N TYR A 62 11.89 -9.28 8.99
CA TYR A 62 10.67 -8.83 9.67
C TYR A 62 9.47 -9.72 9.31
N ASP A 63 8.59 -9.97 10.26
CA ASP A 63 7.34 -10.72 10.05
C ASP A 63 6.32 -9.90 9.27
N HIS A 64 6.32 -8.59 9.48
CA HIS A 64 5.37 -7.66 8.87
C HIS A 64 6.08 -6.42 8.32
N VAL A 65 5.56 -5.90 7.23
CA VAL A 65 5.93 -4.59 6.67
C VAL A 65 4.69 -3.71 6.64
N LEU A 66 4.77 -2.55 7.27
CA LEU A 66 3.71 -1.56 7.24
C LEU A 66 4.16 -0.34 6.45
N ASN A 67 3.36 0.04 5.46
CA ASN A 67 3.54 1.27 4.69
C ASN A 67 2.59 2.36 5.17
N MET A 68 3.11 3.58 5.34
CA MET A 68 2.32 4.77 5.65
C MET A 68 2.97 6.02 5.06
N ASP A 69 2.16 7.03 4.76
CA ASP A 69 2.67 8.33 4.31
C ASP A 69 3.18 9.15 5.51
N ALA A 70 4.21 9.96 5.27
CA ALA A 70 4.87 10.79 6.29
C ALA A 70 4.35 12.24 6.31
N ASP A 71 3.14 12.50 5.83
CA ASP A 71 2.53 13.83 5.69
C ASP A 71 1.40 14.12 6.70
N TYR A 72 1.37 13.34 7.79
CA TYR A 72 0.35 13.37 8.84
C TYR A 72 -1.06 12.92 8.41
N SER A 73 -1.27 12.49 7.17
CA SER A 73 -2.56 11.98 6.72
C SER A 73 -2.91 10.62 7.32
N HIS A 74 -1.90 9.83 7.68
CA HIS A 74 -2.01 8.55 8.34
C HIS A 74 -1.54 8.64 9.80
N HIS A 75 -2.49 8.70 10.75
CA HIS A 75 -2.13 8.82 12.15
C HIS A 75 -1.66 7.48 12.73
N PRO A 76 -0.50 7.42 13.44
CA PRO A 76 0.05 6.17 13.99
C PRO A 76 -0.87 5.41 14.94
N ARG A 77 -1.85 6.08 15.58
CA ARG A 77 -2.85 5.44 16.48
C ARG A 77 -3.60 4.26 15.87
N TYR A 78 -3.65 4.16 14.54
CA TYR A 78 -4.33 3.07 13.83
C TYR A 78 -3.45 1.85 13.59
N ILE A 79 -2.12 1.94 13.80
CA ILE A 79 -1.17 0.84 13.59
C ILE A 79 -1.52 -0.38 14.45
N PRO A 80 -1.85 -0.25 15.76
CA PRO A 80 -2.20 -1.42 16.57
C PRO A 80 -3.38 -2.21 16.03
N ALA A 81 -4.40 -1.54 15.47
CA ALA A 81 -5.55 -2.22 14.88
C ALA A 81 -5.18 -2.99 13.59
N LEU A 82 -4.26 -2.44 12.78
CA LEU A 82 -3.75 -3.15 11.61
C LEU A 82 -2.94 -4.39 12.01
N ILE A 83 -2.08 -4.28 13.02
CA ILE A 83 -1.28 -5.39 13.53
C ILE A 83 -2.18 -6.46 14.16
N ALA A 84 -3.18 -6.07 14.95
CA ALA A 84 -4.13 -6.99 15.54
C ALA A 84 -4.87 -7.82 14.48
N GLY A 85 -5.27 -7.20 13.36
CA GLY A 85 -5.90 -7.92 12.26
C GLY A 85 -4.97 -8.88 11.50
N MET A 86 -3.64 -8.76 11.65
CA MET A 86 -2.67 -9.72 11.12
C MET A 86 -2.53 -10.96 12.00
N GLN A 87 -2.90 -10.83 13.28
CA GLN A 87 -2.82 -11.92 14.25
C GLN A 87 -4.06 -12.80 14.17
N ASP A 88 -3.92 -13.99 14.71
CA ASP A 88 -4.93 -15.04 14.69
C ASP A 88 -5.64 -15.10 16.04
N ASP A 89 -6.82 -14.49 16.15
CA ASP A 89 -7.67 -14.62 17.34
C ASP A 89 -8.56 -15.86 17.22
N GLY A 90 -7.93 -17.06 17.01
CA GLY A 90 -8.63 -18.34 16.89
C GLY A 90 -9.03 -18.73 15.46
N GLY A 91 -8.53 -18.05 14.46
CA GLY A 91 -8.61 -18.34 13.03
C GLY A 91 -7.38 -17.86 12.27
N PRO A 92 -7.19 -18.20 11.01
CA PRO A 92 -6.04 -17.73 10.26
C PRO A 92 -6.12 -16.22 10.00
N GLY A 93 -5.36 -15.41 10.72
CA GLY A 93 -5.30 -13.94 10.56
C GLY A 93 -5.15 -13.48 9.10
N HIS A 94 -5.20 -12.19 8.85
CA HIS A 94 -5.07 -11.67 7.51
C HIS A 94 -3.60 -11.61 7.05
N ASP A 95 -3.38 -11.69 5.75
CA ASP A 95 -2.06 -11.54 5.14
C ASP A 95 -1.81 -10.09 4.72
N VAL A 96 -2.90 -9.32 4.56
CA VAL A 96 -2.91 -7.89 4.24
C VAL A 96 -3.99 -7.21 5.07
N MET A 97 -3.60 -6.23 5.88
CA MET A 97 -4.52 -5.33 6.57
C MET A 97 -4.44 -3.94 5.98
N ILE A 98 -5.59 -3.37 5.65
CA ILE A 98 -5.72 -2.06 5.02
C ILE A 98 -6.36 -1.09 6.00
N GLY A 99 -5.71 0.05 6.23
CA GLY A 99 -6.34 1.20 6.89
C GLY A 99 -7.34 1.83 5.92
N SER A 100 -8.63 1.50 6.10
CA SER A 100 -9.68 1.81 5.15
C SER A 100 -10.48 3.04 5.54
N ARG A 101 -10.67 3.92 4.56
CA ARG A 101 -11.49 5.13 4.66
C ARG A 101 -12.98 4.84 4.40
N TYR A 102 -13.30 3.65 3.88
CA TYR A 102 -14.60 3.33 3.30
C TYR A 102 -15.38 2.22 4.01
N VAL A 103 -14.81 1.61 5.03
CA VAL A 103 -15.51 0.68 5.93
C VAL A 103 -16.25 1.46 7.03
N PRO A 104 -17.26 0.86 7.70
CA PRO A 104 -17.92 1.50 8.84
C PRO A 104 -16.92 1.98 9.91
N GLY A 105 -17.05 3.24 10.32
CA GLY A 105 -16.09 3.91 11.22
C GLY A 105 -14.90 4.57 10.55
N GLY A 106 -14.69 4.33 9.24
CA GLY A 106 -13.71 5.04 8.44
C GLY A 106 -14.23 6.38 7.91
N GLY A 107 -13.31 7.25 7.50
CA GLY A 107 -13.68 8.56 7.00
C GLY A 107 -12.52 9.32 6.36
N ILE A 108 -12.87 10.48 5.81
CA ILE A 108 -11.92 11.42 5.19
C ILE A 108 -12.31 12.83 5.61
N GLU A 109 -11.35 13.56 6.15
CA GLU A 109 -11.49 14.96 6.55
C GLU A 109 -10.73 15.88 5.58
N GLY A 110 -11.31 17.04 5.30
CA GLY A 110 -10.66 18.10 4.52
C GLY A 110 -10.76 17.98 2.99
N TRP A 111 -11.34 16.92 2.44
CA TRP A 111 -11.47 16.81 0.99
C TRP A 111 -12.71 17.50 0.44
N PRO A 112 -12.61 18.18 -0.72
CA PRO A 112 -13.77 18.68 -1.44
C PRO A 112 -14.60 17.51 -2.01
N PHE A 113 -15.91 17.74 -2.19
CA PHE A 113 -16.88 16.74 -2.66
C PHE A 113 -16.43 16.00 -3.94
N MET A 114 -15.91 16.72 -4.93
CA MET A 114 -15.46 16.09 -6.19
C MET A 114 -14.31 15.09 -5.98
N ARG A 115 -13.41 15.37 -5.05
CA ARG A 115 -12.32 14.45 -4.71
C ARG A 115 -12.83 13.19 -4.03
N HIS A 116 -13.85 13.31 -3.15
CA HIS A 116 -14.56 12.15 -2.58
C HIS A 116 -15.20 11.28 -3.66
N LEU A 117 -15.94 11.92 -4.59
CA LEU A 117 -16.60 11.22 -5.68
C LEU A 117 -15.60 10.49 -6.58
N MET A 118 -14.53 11.17 -7.00
CA MET A 118 -13.47 10.58 -7.82
C MET A 118 -12.82 9.40 -7.12
N SER A 119 -12.46 9.55 -5.85
CA SER A 119 -11.80 8.46 -5.10
C SER A 119 -12.71 7.24 -4.94
N ARG A 120 -13.99 7.43 -4.64
CA ARG A 120 -14.97 6.33 -4.57
C ARG A 120 -15.14 5.63 -5.94
N THR A 121 -15.19 6.42 -7.01
CA THR A 121 -15.31 5.87 -8.37
C THR A 121 -14.08 5.03 -8.75
N VAL A 122 -12.87 5.52 -8.48
CA VAL A 122 -11.63 4.76 -8.73
C VAL A 122 -11.58 3.48 -7.91
N ASN A 123 -11.96 3.53 -6.62
CA ASN A 123 -12.02 2.34 -5.78
C ASN A 123 -13.04 1.32 -6.29
N LEU A 124 -14.23 1.75 -6.67
CA LEU A 124 -15.25 0.88 -7.26
C LEU A 124 -14.76 0.25 -8.56
N TYR A 125 -14.16 1.06 -9.45
CA TYR A 125 -13.58 0.62 -10.71
C TYR A 125 -12.51 -0.47 -10.51
N ALA A 126 -11.56 -0.23 -9.60
CA ALA A 126 -10.52 -1.20 -9.27
C ALA A 126 -11.11 -2.49 -8.68
N ARG A 127 -12.05 -2.37 -7.74
CA ARG A 127 -12.72 -3.52 -7.12
C ARG A 127 -13.41 -4.41 -8.18
N VAL A 128 -14.17 -3.81 -9.07
CA VAL A 128 -14.93 -4.55 -10.10
C VAL A 128 -13.99 -5.21 -11.08
N LEU A 129 -13.04 -4.45 -11.67
CA LEU A 129 -12.16 -4.98 -12.72
C LEU A 129 -11.14 -5.99 -12.19
N LEU A 130 -10.57 -5.75 -11.03
CA LEU A 130 -9.56 -6.63 -10.43
C LEU A 130 -10.18 -7.67 -9.51
N GLY A 131 -11.48 -7.53 -9.19
CA GLY A 131 -12.20 -8.39 -8.26
C GLY A 131 -11.61 -8.33 -6.85
N LEU A 132 -11.17 -7.16 -6.39
CA LEU A 132 -10.53 -7.00 -5.08
C LEU A 132 -11.57 -7.13 -3.96
N PRO A 133 -11.26 -7.82 -2.84
CA PRO A 133 -12.22 -8.05 -1.75
C PRO A 133 -12.29 -6.88 -0.76
N CYS A 134 -11.44 -5.85 -0.91
CA CYS A 134 -11.37 -4.70 -0.02
C CYS A 134 -12.12 -3.49 -0.58
N GLN A 135 -12.54 -2.56 0.29
CA GLN A 135 -13.24 -1.34 -0.10
C GLN A 135 -12.27 -0.20 -0.45
N ASP A 136 -11.11 -0.14 0.23
CA ASP A 136 -10.08 0.85 -0.01
C ASP A 136 -8.90 0.27 -0.79
N CYS A 137 -8.96 0.37 -2.12
CA CYS A 137 -7.92 -0.13 -3.01
C CYS A 137 -6.79 0.89 -3.27
N SER A 138 -7.03 2.17 -2.99
CA SER A 138 -6.12 3.27 -3.33
C SER A 138 -5.35 3.84 -2.14
N GLY A 139 -5.73 3.50 -0.91
CA GLY A 139 -5.03 3.93 0.31
C GLY A 139 -3.65 3.30 0.41
N ALA A 140 -2.67 4.06 0.93
CA ALA A 140 -1.30 3.58 1.11
C ALA A 140 -1.04 3.01 2.51
N PHE A 141 -1.94 3.21 3.47
CA PHE A 141 -1.76 2.75 4.83
C PHE A 141 -2.10 1.27 4.97
N ARG A 142 -1.09 0.42 4.89
CA ARG A 142 -1.26 -1.03 4.82
C ARG A 142 -0.20 -1.78 5.60
N CYS A 143 -0.60 -2.87 6.22
CA CYS A 143 0.28 -3.85 6.83
C CYS A 143 0.24 -5.15 6.02
N TYR A 144 1.41 -5.72 5.74
CA TYR A 144 1.58 -6.93 4.94
C TYR A 144 2.38 -7.96 5.72
N ARG A 145 1.99 -9.23 5.63
CA ARG A 145 2.82 -10.34 6.08
C ARG A 145 3.97 -10.55 5.09
N THR A 146 5.20 -10.57 5.55
CA THR A 146 6.37 -10.73 4.66
C THR A 146 6.39 -12.07 3.94
N GLU A 147 5.83 -13.11 4.55
CA GLU A 147 5.75 -14.41 3.91
C GLU A 147 4.95 -14.37 2.60
N VAL A 148 3.83 -13.65 2.54
CA VAL A 148 3.07 -13.52 1.29
C VAL A 148 3.76 -12.60 0.28
N LEU A 149 4.46 -11.56 0.76
CA LEU A 149 5.23 -10.67 -0.11
C LEU A 149 6.40 -11.39 -0.80
N ARG A 150 7.03 -12.37 -0.13
CA ARG A 150 8.11 -13.20 -0.71
C ARG A 150 7.65 -14.05 -1.91
N ARG A 151 6.35 -14.33 -2.00
CA ARG A 151 5.76 -15.10 -3.11
C ARG A 151 5.50 -14.25 -4.35
N LEU A 152 5.63 -12.92 -4.25
CA LEU A 152 5.36 -12.02 -5.34
C LEU A 152 6.61 -11.80 -6.19
N ASP A 153 6.42 -11.77 -7.50
CA ASP A 153 7.41 -11.24 -8.42
C ASP A 153 7.31 -9.70 -8.44
N LEU A 154 8.03 -9.06 -7.50
CA LEU A 154 8.07 -7.60 -7.37
C LEU A 154 8.73 -6.90 -8.56
N ASP A 155 9.53 -7.62 -9.36
CA ASP A 155 10.15 -7.08 -10.58
C ASP A 155 9.14 -6.98 -11.72
N SER A 156 8.06 -7.75 -11.68
CA SER A 156 6.98 -7.68 -12.66
C SER A 156 6.05 -6.47 -12.49
N VAL A 157 6.14 -5.77 -11.36
CA VAL A 157 5.33 -4.57 -11.06
C VAL A 157 5.72 -3.45 -12.01
N ARG A 158 4.74 -2.90 -12.71
CA ARG A 158 4.96 -1.86 -13.73
C ARG A 158 4.54 -0.47 -13.28
N SER A 159 3.65 -0.40 -12.31
CA SER A 159 3.15 0.86 -11.78
C SER A 159 4.21 1.56 -10.94
N ARG A 160 4.56 2.78 -11.32
CA ARG A 160 5.53 3.60 -10.57
C ARG A 160 4.88 4.66 -9.72
N GLY A 161 3.64 5.07 -10.07
CA GLY A 161 2.83 6.09 -9.40
C GLY A 161 1.76 5.50 -8.47
N TYR A 162 0.64 6.20 -8.37
CA TYR A 162 -0.47 5.85 -7.47
C TYR A 162 -1.10 4.49 -7.77
N SER A 163 -1.16 4.09 -9.06
CA SER A 163 -1.69 2.78 -9.48
C SER A 163 -0.90 1.57 -8.94
N PHE A 164 0.24 1.81 -8.31
CA PHE A 164 0.98 0.78 -7.58
C PHE A 164 0.09 0.14 -6.49
N GLN A 165 -0.74 0.96 -5.84
CA GLN A 165 -1.58 0.50 -4.73
C GLN A 165 -2.59 -0.57 -5.18
N GLU A 166 -3.16 -0.43 -6.36
CA GLU A 166 -4.08 -1.40 -6.93
C GLU A 166 -3.35 -2.62 -7.52
N GLU A 167 -2.20 -2.40 -8.15
CA GLU A 167 -1.40 -3.49 -8.74
C GLU A 167 -0.88 -4.45 -7.68
N ILE A 168 -0.35 -3.95 -6.57
CA ILE A 168 0.14 -4.81 -5.48
C ILE A 168 -0.99 -5.61 -4.83
N LEU A 169 -2.19 -5.03 -4.63
CA LEU A 169 -3.34 -5.76 -4.12
C LEU A 169 -3.79 -6.86 -5.09
N TRP A 170 -3.76 -6.59 -6.39
CA TRP A 170 -4.10 -7.58 -7.40
C TRP A 170 -3.11 -8.75 -7.40
N LEU A 171 -1.81 -8.49 -7.26
CA LEU A 171 -0.78 -9.54 -7.13
C LEU A 171 -0.98 -10.35 -5.87
N LEU A 172 -1.23 -9.72 -4.73
CA LEU A 172 -1.50 -10.38 -3.44
C LEU A 172 -2.75 -11.26 -3.52
N LYS A 173 -3.84 -10.77 -4.12
CA LYS A 173 -5.03 -11.57 -4.36
C LYS A 173 -4.73 -12.81 -5.20
N ARG A 174 -3.94 -12.68 -6.25
CA ARG A 174 -3.53 -13.80 -7.11
C ARG A 174 -2.64 -14.81 -6.38
N ALA A 175 -1.86 -14.35 -5.41
CA ALA A 175 -1.07 -15.20 -4.52
C ALA A 175 -1.91 -15.88 -3.43
N GLY A 176 -3.23 -15.64 -3.39
CA GLY A 176 -4.15 -16.24 -2.42
C GLY A 176 -4.15 -15.55 -1.05
N ALA A 177 -3.66 -14.31 -0.96
CA ALA A 177 -3.63 -13.56 0.28
C ALA A 177 -5.04 -13.29 0.84
N ARG A 178 -5.18 -13.33 2.15
CA ARG A 178 -6.38 -12.98 2.90
C ARG A 178 -6.33 -11.50 3.27
N PHE A 179 -7.41 -10.78 2.96
CA PHE A 179 -7.51 -9.34 3.13
C PHE A 179 -8.42 -8.99 4.30
N GLY A 180 -7.98 -8.04 5.12
CA GLY A 180 -8.78 -7.40 6.14
C GLY A 180 -8.71 -5.88 6.02
N GLU A 181 -9.67 -5.18 6.62
CA GLU A 181 -9.73 -3.73 6.66
C GLU A 181 -10.02 -3.26 8.09
N ALA A 182 -9.28 -2.25 8.52
CA ALA A 182 -9.55 -1.55 9.77
C ALA A 182 -9.93 -0.09 9.48
N PRO A 183 -10.94 0.49 10.16
CA PRO A 183 -11.36 1.86 9.90
C PRO A 183 -10.27 2.85 10.29
N ILE A 184 -10.01 3.82 9.40
CA ILE A 184 -9.18 4.99 9.69
C ILE A 184 -9.89 6.27 9.27
N VAL A 185 -9.61 7.36 9.96
CA VAL A 185 -9.95 8.70 9.50
C VAL A 185 -8.70 9.29 8.85
N PHE A 186 -8.75 9.43 7.53
CA PHE A 186 -7.72 10.07 6.74
C PHE A 186 -7.90 11.58 6.83
N LYS A 187 -6.87 12.29 7.25
CA LYS A 187 -6.88 13.75 7.30
C LYS A 187 -6.11 14.29 6.11
N ASP A 188 -6.66 15.28 5.39
CA ASP A 188 -5.88 15.87 4.27
C ASP A 188 -4.58 16.47 4.80
N ARG A 189 -3.53 16.38 4.02
CA ARG A 189 -2.19 16.85 4.40
C ARG A 189 -2.19 18.32 4.80
N GLU A 190 -1.47 18.64 5.85
CA GLU A 190 -1.37 20.03 6.33
C GLU A 190 -0.38 20.87 5.49
N ARG A 191 0.57 20.21 4.81
CA ARG A 191 1.58 20.86 3.99
C ARG A 191 1.74 20.14 2.65
N GLY A 192 2.04 20.93 1.59
CA GLY A 192 2.23 20.42 0.25
C GLY A 192 0.93 20.35 -0.56
N GLN A 193 1.06 20.25 -1.88
CA GLN A 193 -0.08 20.11 -2.79
C GLN A 193 -0.19 18.67 -3.31
N SER A 194 -1.41 18.19 -3.52
CA SER A 194 -1.64 16.91 -4.19
C SER A 194 -1.12 17.00 -5.62
N LYS A 195 -0.16 16.13 -5.96
CA LYS A 195 0.46 16.10 -7.30
C LYS A 195 -0.30 15.20 -8.28
N ILE A 196 -1.58 14.88 -8.00
CA ILE A 196 -2.37 14.10 -8.94
C ILE A 196 -2.71 15.00 -10.12
N HIS A 197 -1.93 14.89 -11.19
CA HIS A 197 -2.23 15.51 -12.48
C HIS A 197 -3.20 14.59 -13.26
N ALA A 198 -4.01 15.17 -14.14
CA ALA A 198 -4.96 14.43 -14.96
C ALA A 198 -4.31 13.26 -15.72
N GLY A 199 -3.06 13.43 -16.17
CA GLY A 199 -2.28 12.37 -16.81
C GLY A 199 -1.96 11.18 -15.91
N GLU A 200 -1.70 11.39 -14.62
CA GLU A 200 -1.50 10.29 -13.66
C GLU A 200 -2.79 9.53 -13.39
N ALA A 201 -3.91 10.24 -13.28
CA ALA A 201 -5.22 9.62 -13.10
C ALA A 201 -5.60 8.75 -14.31
N LEU A 202 -5.39 9.24 -15.53
CA LEU A 202 -5.61 8.48 -16.77
C LEU A 202 -4.69 7.27 -16.88
N SER A 203 -3.42 7.43 -16.52
CA SER A 203 -2.45 6.34 -16.48
C SER A 203 -2.86 5.26 -15.47
N ALA A 204 -3.33 5.66 -14.29
CA ALA A 204 -3.82 4.72 -13.29
C ALA A 204 -5.04 3.94 -13.79
N LEU A 205 -6.04 4.61 -14.37
CA LEU A 205 -7.21 3.96 -14.96
C LEU A 205 -6.83 2.98 -16.07
N TRP A 206 -5.87 3.34 -16.93
CA TRP A 206 -5.38 2.47 -17.99
C TRP A 206 -4.67 1.23 -17.42
N ILE A 207 -3.85 1.38 -16.40
CA ILE A 207 -3.16 0.26 -15.75
C ILE A 207 -4.18 -0.69 -15.12
N ILE A 208 -5.17 -0.17 -14.37
CA ILE A 208 -6.24 -0.97 -13.77
C ILE A 208 -7.02 -1.71 -14.85
N PHE A 209 -7.37 -1.05 -15.96
CA PHE A 209 -8.04 -1.68 -17.11
C PHE A 209 -7.21 -2.85 -17.67
N ARG A 210 -5.94 -2.61 -17.94
CA ARG A 210 -5.03 -3.64 -18.50
C ARG A 210 -4.88 -4.85 -17.57
N LEU A 211 -4.80 -4.60 -16.25
CA LEU A 211 -4.76 -5.68 -15.26
C LEU A 211 -6.09 -6.42 -15.20
N GLY A 212 -7.21 -5.71 -15.31
CA GLY A 212 -8.55 -6.29 -15.39
C GLY A 212 -8.72 -7.22 -16.59
N VAL A 213 -8.26 -6.82 -17.78
CA VAL A 213 -8.24 -7.67 -18.96
C VAL A 213 -7.42 -8.94 -18.73
N LYS A 214 -6.22 -8.83 -18.13
CA LYS A 214 -5.42 -9.99 -17.75
C LYS A 214 -6.15 -10.90 -16.76
N ASN A 215 -6.83 -10.33 -15.77
CA ASN A 215 -7.61 -11.07 -14.79
C ASN A 215 -8.71 -11.87 -15.47
N TRP A 216 -9.45 -11.26 -16.39
CA TRP A 216 -10.53 -11.89 -17.15
C TRP A 216 -10.04 -13.02 -18.07
N LEU A 217 -8.96 -12.80 -18.82
CA LEU A 217 -8.36 -13.82 -19.70
C LEU A 217 -7.88 -15.05 -18.91
N VAL A 218 -7.32 -14.87 -17.72
CA VAL A 218 -6.90 -15.99 -16.86
C VAL A 218 -8.12 -16.74 -16.33
N THR A 219 -9.19 -16.05 -15.98
CA THR A 219 -10.43 -16.68 -15.52
C THR A 219 -11.08 -17.50 -16.63
N LEU A 220 -11.13 -16.98 -17.86
CA LEU A 220 -11.65 -17.72 -19.03
C LEU A 220 -10.85 -19.00 -19.31
N ARG A 221 -9.51 -18.95 -19.22
CA ARG A 221 -8.66 -20.14 -19.43
C ARG A 221 -8.88 -21.24 -18.39
N LYS A 222 -9.36 -20.89 -17.19
CA LYS A 222 -9.69 -21.87 -16.14
C LYS A 222 -11.08 -22.48 -16.34
N VAL A 223 -11.99 -21.78 -17.04
CA VAL A 223 -13.36 -22.22 -17.27
C VAL A 223 -13.47 -23.08 -18.54
N VAL A 224 -12.59 -22.90 -19.52
CA VAL A 224 -12.52 -23.74 -20.72
C VAL A 224 -11.46 -24.82 -20.50
N PRO A 225 -11.84 -26.06 -20.15
CA PRO A 225 -10.88 -27.16 -20.12
C PRO A 225 -10.32 -27.36 -21.52
N ALA A 226 -9.00 -27.56 -21.63
CA ALA A 226 -8.39 -27.94 -22.89
C ALA A 226 -9.14 -29.18 -23.41
N SER A 227 -9.83 -29.07 -24.55
CA SER A 227 -10.40 -30.19 -25.22
C SER A 227 -9.25 -31.14 -25.56
N SER A 228 -9.21 -32.28 -24.84
CA SER A 228 -8.31 -33.39 -25.15
C SER A 228 -8.56 -33.84 -26.58
N THR A 229 -7.65 -33.52 -27.45
CA THR A 229 -7.47 -34.23 -28.74
C THR A 229 -6.57 -35.42 -28.52
#